data_d65d81174cf9eae719ef17e2f829322b
#
_entry.id   d65d81174cf9eae719ef17e2f829322b
#
_cell.length_a   1.000
_cell.length_b   1.000
_cell.length_c   1.000
_cell.angle_alpha   90.00
_cell.angle_beta   90.00
_cell.angle_gamma   90.00
#
_symmetry.space_group_name_H-M   'P 1'
#
loop_
_entity.id
_entity.type
_entity.pdbx_description
1 polymer ?
#
loop_
_entity_poly.entity_id
_entity_poly.type
_entity_poly.pdbx_seq_one_letter_code
_entity_poly.pdbx_strand_id
1 'polypeptide(L)'
;MKTLAEAIVQQCPKALVGIITNPVNTTVAIAAEVFKKAGTYDAKRLFGVTTLDVIRAETFVGELKGKNPTEVTVPVIGGHSGTTILPLLSQVAGVSFSDEEVASLTHRIQNAGTEVVEAKAGGGS
;
A
#
# COMPACT_ATOMS: atom_id res chain seq x y z
N MET A 1 8.28 -4.30 -15.35
CA MET A 1 6.90 -4.87 -15.16
C MET A 1 6.40 -5.63 -16.40
N LYS A 2 6.40 -5.03 -17.57
CA LYS A 2 5.87 -5.69 -18.80
C LYS A 2 6.46 -7.09 -19.03
N THR A 3 7.78 -7.24 -19.07
CA THR A 3 8.47 -8.53 -19.29
C THR A 3 8.08 -9.60 -18.25
N LEU A 4 7.93 -9.21 -16.98
CA LEU A 4 7.50 -10.14 -15.94
C LEU A 4 6.04 -10.56 -16.12
N ALA A 5 5.16 -9.63 -16.51
CA ALA A 5 3.76 -9.93 -16.79
C ALA A 5 3.63 -10.88 -18.01
N GLU A 6 4.43 -10.68 -19.06
CA GLU A 6 4.50 -11.59 -20.23
C GLU A 6 4.97 -13.00 -19.82
N ALA A 7 5.95 -13.10 -18.94
CA ALA A 7 6.40 -14.40 -18.40
C ALA A 7 5.30 -15.10 -17.59
N ILE A 8 4.54 -14.38 -16.77
CA ILE A 8 3.40 -14.92 -16.02
C ILE A 8 2.32 -15.46 -16.97
N VAL A 9 2.01 -14.72 -18.04
CA VAL A 9 1.07 -15.18 -19.08
C VAL A 9 1.48 -16.51 -19.68
N GLN A 10 2.77 -16.69 -19.93
CA GLN A 10 3.29 -17.90 -20.56
C GLN A 10 3.36 -19.10 -19.60
N GLN A 11 3.77 -18.86 -18.37
CA GLN A 11 4.11 -19.93 -17.43
C GLN A 11 2.97 -20.27 -16.45
N CYS A 12 2.20 -19.28 -16.02
CA CYS A 12 1.17 -19.47 -15.00
C CYS A 12 -0.05 -18.53 -15.20
N PRO A 13 -0.75 -18.61 -16.33
CA PRO A 13 -1.81 -17.65 -16.69
C PRO A 13 -3.03 -17.64 -15.75
N LYS A 14 -3.15 -18.64 -14.89
CA LYS A 14 -4.25 -18.75 -13.92
C LYS A 14 -3.85 -18.42 -12.47
N ALA A 15 -2.61 -18.01 -12.24
CA ALA A 15 -2.12 -17.67 -10.91
C ALA A 15 -2.84 -16.43 -10.33
N LEU A 16 -2.92 -16.36 -9.01
CA LEU A 16 -3.18 -15.12 -8.29
C LEU A 16 -1.89 -14.29 -8.30
N VAL A 17 -1.98 -13.06 -8.76
CA VAL A 17 -0.81 -12.19 -8.95
C VAL A 17 -0.92 -10.97 -8.07
N GLY A 18 -0.01 -10.84 -7.12
CA GLY A 18 0.16 -9.66 -6.27
C GLY A 18 1.33 -8.81 -6.78
N ILE A 19 1.05 -7.58 -7.18
CA ILE A 19 2.05 -6.60 -7.59
C ILE A 19 2.37 -5.72 -6.38
N ILE A 20 3.64 -5.73 -5.97
CA ILE A 20 4.15 -4.89 -4.88
C ILE A 20 5.12 -3.81 -5.37
N THR A 21 5.62 -3.97 -6.60
CA THR A 21 6.62 -3.07 -7.21
C THR A 21 6.06 -1.68 -7.44
N ASN A 22 6.73 -0.66 -6.91
CA ASN A 22 6.36 0.73 -7.10
C ASN A 22 6.81 1.29 -8.48
N PRO A 23 6.06 2.27 -8.98
CA PRO A 23 4.80 2.82 -8.47
C PRO A 23 3.63 1.85 -8.72
N VAL A 24 3.07 1.27 -7.65
CA VAL A 24 2.11 0.16 -7.74
C VAL A 24 0.84 0.50 -8.53
N ASN A 25 0.34 1.72 -8.42
CA ASN A 25 -0.83 2.16 -9.18
C ASN A 25 -0.62 2.03 -10.69
N THR A 26 0.61 2.29 -11.16
CA THR A 26 0.99 2.18 -12.59
C THR A 26 1.37 0.74 -12.96
N THR A 27 2.12 0.06 -12.13
CA THR A 27 2.62 -1.29 -12.43
C THR A 27 1.50 -2.31 -12.52
N VAL A 28 0.45 -2.20 -11.69
CA VAL A 28 -0.77 -3.02 -11.79
C VAL A 28 -1.50 -2.76 -13.11
N ALA A 29 -1.63 -1.50 -13.53
CA ALA A 29 -2.26 -1.15 -14.79
C ALA A 29 -1.50 -1.73 -16.00
N ILE A 30 -0.16 -1.65 -15.98
CA ILE A 30 0.68 -2.27 -17.01
C ILE A 30 0.46 -3.79 -17.07
N ALA A 31 0.46 -4.47 -15.93
CA ALA A 31 0.21 -5.91 -15.88
C ALA A 31 -1.19 -6.27 -16.40
N ALA A 32 -2.22 -5.50 -16.02
CA ALA A 32 -3.59 -5.67 -16.50
C ALA A 32 -3.67 -5.58 -18.02
N GLU A 33 -3.01 -4.59 -18.63
CA GLU A 33 -3.00 -4.43 -20.09
C GLU A 33 -2.27 -5.58 -20.82
N VAL A 34 -1.18 -6.10 -20.25
CA VAL A 34 -0.50 -7.28 -20.77
C VAL A 34 -1.42 -8.51 -20.71
N PHE A 35 -2.09 -8.73 -19.58
CA PHE A 35 -3.01 -9.86 -19.42
C PHE A 35 -4.24 -9.76 -20.33
N LYS A 36 -4.79 -8.54 -20.52
CA LYS A 36 -5.89 -8.29 -21.46
C LYS A 36 -5.49 -8.65 -22.91
N LYS A 37 -4.32 -8.16 -23.34
CA LYS A 37 -3.79 -8.47 -24.69
C LYS A 37 -3.58 -9.96 -24.93
N ALA A 38 -3.24 -10.69 -23.87
CA ALA A 38 -3.06 -12.14 -23.92
C ALA A 38 -4.35 -12.95 -23.71
N GLY A 39 -5.48 -12.29 -23.44
CA GLY A 39 -6.75 -12.96 -23.17
C GLY A 39 -6.81 -13.71 -21.82
N THR A 40 -5.91 -13.38 -20.89
CA THR A 40 -5.80 -14.04 -19.57
C THR A 40 -6.20 -13.14 -18.39
N TYR A 41 -6.64 -11.90 -18.65
CA TYR A 41 -7.03 -10.97 -17.61
C TYR A 41 -8.27 -11.44 -16.84
N ASP A 42 -8.13 -11.45 -15.51
CA ASP A 42 -9.22 -11.67 -14.57
C ASP A 42 -9.02 -10.72 -13.38
N ALA A 43 -9.98 -9.81 -13.18
CA ALA A 43 -9.93 -8.82 -12.09
C ALA A 43 -9.88 -9.45 -10.69
N LYS A 44 -10.30 -10.70 -10.54
CA LYS A 44 -10.26 -11.44 -9.27
C LYS A 44 -8.90 -12.10 -9.00
N ARG A 45 -7.96 -12.00 -9.92
CA ARG A 45 -6.65 -12.65 -9.83
C ARG A 45 -5.47 -11.69 -9.93
N LEU A 46 -5.71 -10.39 -10.13
CA LEU A 46 -4.66 -9.37 -10.18
C LEU A 46 -4.89 -8.32 -9.08
N PHE A 47 -3.90 -8.13 -8.22
CA PHE A 47 -3.98 -7.25 -7.06
C PHE A 47 -2.75 -6.36 -6.98
N GLY A 48 -2.96 -5.08 -6.60
CA GLY A 48 -1.90 -4.22 -6.08
C GLY A 48 -1.82 -4.41 -4.56
N VAL A 49 -0.62 -4.69 -4.05
CA VAL A 49 -0.39 -4.87 -2.61
C VAL A 49 -0.01 -3.54 -1.99
N THR A 50 -0.91 -2.98 -1.18
CA THR A 50 -0.74 -1.71 -0.47
C THR A 50 -0.90 -1.84 1.04
N THR A 51 -0.91 -3.05 1.56
CA THR A 51 -1.11 -3.37 2.98
C THR A 51 -0.08 -2.71 3.90
N LEU A 52 1.11 -2.37 3.38
CA LEU A 52 2.13 -1.65 4.16
C LEU A 52 1.64 -0.29 4.67
N ASP A 53 0.76 0.40 3.93
CA ASP A 53 0.18 1.67 4.39
C ASP A 53 -0.66 1.47 5.65
N VAL A 54 -1.42 0.37 5.70
CA VAL A 54 -2.23 -0.01 6.88
C VAL A 54 -1.32 -0.35 8.06
N ILE A 55 -0.34 -1.24 7.87
CA ILE A 55 0.58 -1.67 8.92
C ILE A 55 1.36 -0.48 9.50
N ARG A 56 1.82 0.43 8.64
CA ARG A 56 2.52 1.65 9.07
C ARG A 56 1.60 2.59 9.84
N ALA A 57 0.36 2.77 9.38
CA ALA A 57 -0.63 3.58 10.08
C ALA A 57 -0.94 3.01 11.48
N GLU A 58 -1.14 1.71 11.60
CA GLU A 58 -1.37 1.02 12.86
C GLU A 58 -0.17 1.14 13.81
N THR A 59 1.04 1.01 13.28
CA THR A 59 2.28 1.18 14.05
C THR A 59 2.40 2.60 14.60
N PHE A 60 2.23 3.62 13.77
CA PHE A 60 2.38 5.01 14.19
C PHE A 60 1.27 5.47 15.16
N VAL A 61 0.05 5.00 14.96
CA VAL A 61 -1.04 5.24 15.92
C VAL A 61 -0.75 4.53 17.23
N GLY A 62 -0.29 3.29 17.21
CA GLY A 62 0.10 2.53 18.38
C GLY A 62 1.20 3.23 19.17
N GLU A 63 2.25 3.69 18.50
CA GLU A 63 3.34 4.48 19.10
C GLU A 63 2.82 5.76 19.78
N LEU A 64 2.02 6.55 19.05
CA LEU A 64 1.51 7.82 19.58
C LEU A 64 0.58 7.65 20.77
N LYS A 65 -0.25 6.61 20.78
CA LYS A 65 -1.29 6.39 21.80
C LYS A 65 -0.90 5.35 22.86
N GLY A 66 0.33 4.84 22.83
CA GLY A 66 0.82 3.84 23.79
C GLY A 66 0.03 2.53 23.72
N LYS A 67 -0.41 2.13 22.54
CA LYS A 67 -1.17 0.89 22.29
C LYS A 67 -0.32 -0.12 21.52
N ASN A 68 -0.67 -1.40 21.68
CA ASN A 68 -0.10 -2.43 20.82
C ASN A 68 -0.61 -2.25 19.39
N PRO A 69 0.28 -2.07 18.38
CA PRO A 69 -0.14 -1.90 17.00
C PRO A 69 -1.04 -3.02 16.46
N THR A 70 -0.88 -4.25 16.95
CA THR A 70 -1.70 -5.40 16.51
C THR A 70 -3.14 -5.35 17.01
N GLU A 71 -3.45 -4.46 17.97
CA GLU A 71 -4.78 -4.24 18.54
C GLU A 71 -5.44 -2.97 17.98
N VAL A 72 -4.72 -2.23 17.15
CA VAL A 72 -5.20 -1.01 16.50
C VAL A 72 -5.58 -1.33 15.07
N THR A 73 -6.75 -0.90 14.64
CA THR A 73 -7.18 -1.00 13.25
C THR A 73 -7.35 0.38 12.66
N VAL A 74 -6.56 0.68 11.62
CA VAL A 74 -6.62 1.96 10.91
C VAL A 74 -7.00 1.70 9.46
N PRO A 75 -8.23 2.00 9.04
CA PRO A 75 -8.59 1.93 7.63
C PRO A 75 -7.78 2.95 6.83
N VAL A 76 -7.21 2.53 5.71
CA VAL A 76 -6.50 3.41 4.78
C VAL A 76 -7.12 3.25 3.41
N ILE A 77 -7.50 4.34 2.79
CA ILE A 77 -8.15 4.38 1.47
C ILE A 77 -7.37 5.26 0.50
N GLY A 78 -7.84 5.34 -0.74
CA GLY A 78 -7.24 6.13 -1.81
C GLY A 78 -6.20 5.35 -2.61
N GLY A 79 -5.23 6.05 -3.18
CA GLY A 79 -4.13 5.46 -3.95
C GLY A 79 -2.89 5.23 -3.09
N HIS A 80 -1.88 4.58 -3.67
CA HIS A 80 -0.58 4.35 -3.02
C HIS A 80 0.48 5.32 -3.59
N SER A 81 0.26 6.62 -3.37
CA SER A 81 1.19 7.66 -3.84
C SER A 81 0.95 8.96 -3.06
N GLY A 82 1.90 9.35 -2.21
CA GLY A 82 1.91 10.62 -1.49
C GLY A 82 0.57 10.99 -0.87
N THR A 83 0.03 12.14 -1.23
CA THR A 83 -1.23 12.69 -0.69
C THR A 83 -2.48 11.87 -1.02
N THR A 84 -2.39 10.86 -1.87
CA THR A 84 -3.52 9.98 -2.18
C THR A 84 -3.71 8.87 -1.13
N ILE A 85 -2.75 8.68 -0.23
CA ILE A 85 -2.86 7.77 0.91
C ILE A 85 -3.69 8.49 1.99
N LEU A 86 -4.88 7.98 2.30
CA LEU A 86 -5.81 8.60 3.25
C LEU A 86 -6.10 7.66 4.42
N PRO A 87 -5.39 7.81 5.55
CA PRO A 87 -5.73 7.09 6.77
C PRO A 87 -6.99 7.68 7.40
N LEU A 88 -7.99 6.84 7.66
CA LEU A 88 -9.25 7.26 8.28
C LEU A 88 -9.13 7.23 9.82
N LEU A 89 -8.36 8.17 10.37
CA LEU A 89 -8.06 8.24 11.81
C LEU A 89 -9.32 8.42 12.67
N SER A 90 -10.36 9.08 12.15
CA SER A 90 -11.64 9.23 12.84
C SER A 90 -12.40 7.91 13.03
N GLN A 91 -12.02 6.85 12.32
CA GLN A 91 -12.63 5.52 12.43
C GLN A 91 -11.86 4.57 13.36
N VAL A 92 -10.77 5.02 13.97
CA VAL A 92 -9.98 4.19 14.89
C VAL A 92 -10.74 4.05 16.21
N ALA A 93 -11.14 2.83 16.55
CA ALA A 93 -11.92 2.55 17.74
C ALA A 93 -11.15 2.83 19.04
N GLY A 94 -11.81 3.45 20.01
CA GLY A 94 -11.27 3.67 21.35
C GLY A 94 -10.09 4.66 21.43
N VAL A 95 -9.93 5.50 20.40
CA VAL A 95 -8.87 6.53 20.34
C VAL A 95 -9.46 7.83 19.79
N SER A 96 -9.04 8.96 20.34
CA SER A 96 -9.31 10.29 19.80
C SER A 96 -8.02 10.98 19.42
N PHE A 97 -8.10 11.87 18.42
CA PHE A 97 -6.98 12.63 17.91
C PHE A 97 -7.30 14.11 17.89
N SER A 98 -6.33 14.95 18.24
CA SER A 98 -6.40 16.39 17.97
C SER A 98 -6.18 16.66 16.48
N ASP A 99 -6.55 17.84 16.01
CA ASP A 99 -6.33 18.25 14.61
C ASP A 99 -4.84 18.23 14.25
N GLU A 100 -3.96 18.60 15.18
CA GLU A 100 -2.51 18.55 15.02
C GLU A 100 -2.00 17.09 14.88
N GLU A 101 -2.51 16.18 15.69
CA GLU A 101 -2.18 14.75 15.60
C GLU A 101 -2.65 14.15 14.29
N VAL A 102 -3.86 14.50 13.83
CA VAL A 102 -4.39 14.05 12.52
C VAL A 102 -3.48 14.52 11.40
N ALA A 103 -3.10 15.79 11.39
CA ALA A 103 -2.25 16.35 10.35
C ALA A 103 -0.85 15.70 10.35
N SER A 104 -0.23 15.57 11.52
CA SER A 104 1.11 14.99 11.67
C SER A 104 1.15 13.51 11.30
N LEU A 105 0.19 12.71 11.81
CA LEU A 105 0.10 11.28 11.49
C LEU A 105 -0.17 11.05 10.00
N THR A 106 -1.12 11.79 9.43
CA THR A 106 -1.42 11.67 7.99
C THR A 106 -0.19 11.94 7.16
N HIS A 107 0.52 13.03 7.43
CA HIS A 107 1.76 13.37 6.73
C HIS A 107 2.82 12.27 6.89
N ARG A 108 3.03 11.75 8.11
CA ARG A 108 4.02 10.69 8.35
C ARG A 108 3.66 9.40 7.65
N ILE A 109 2.39 8.98 7.67
CA ILE A 109 1.91 7.77 6.98
C ILE A 109 2.12 7.90 5.46
N GLN A 110 1.81 9.06 4.88
CA GLN A 110 2.01 9.35 3.46
C GLN A 110 3.48 9.28 3.04
N ASN A 111 4.42 9.59 3.92
CA ASN A 111 5.86 9.62 3.67
C ASN A 111 6.63 8.45 4.28
N ALA A 112 5.96 7.48 4.87
CA ALA A 112 6.59 6.36 5.58
C ALA A 112 7.52 5.52 4.69
N GLY A 113 7.19 5.35 3.42
CA GLY A 113 8.08 4.69 2.46
C GLY A 113 9.40 5.43 2.29
N THR A 114 9.35 6.76 2.26
CA THR A 114 10.54 7.62 2.17
C THR A 114 11.40 7.49 3.43
N GLU A 115 10.80 7.51 4.62
CA GLU A 115 11.52 7.28 5.88
C GLU A 115 12.33 5.97 5.85
N VAL A 116 11.72 4.89 5.33
CA VAL A 116 12.40 3.58 5.22
C VAL A 116 13.54 3.62 4.21
N VAL A 117 13.35 4.26 3.05
CA VAL A 117 14.39 4.38 2.02
C VAL A 117 15.58 5.20 2.54
N GLU A 118 15.33 6.29 3.23
CA GLU A 118 16.37 7.13 3.85
C GLU A 118 17.14 6.36 4.93
N ALA A 119 16.42 5.66 5.82
CA ALA A 119 17.05 4.83 6.86
C ALA A 119 17.92 3.70 6.29
N LYS A 120 17.61 3.22 5.10
CA LYS A 120 18.38 2.19 4.37
C LYS A 120 19.42 2.77 3.39
N ALA A 121 19.73 4.05 3.49
CA ALA A 121 20.68 4.75 2.60
C ALA A 121 20.35 4.55 1.10
N GLY A 122 19.09 4.62 0.73
CA GLY A 122 18.61 4.44 -0.64
C GLY A 122 18.21 3.02 -1.02
N GLY A 123 18.28 2.07 -0.10
CA GLY A 123 17.72 0.72 -0.28
C GLY A 123 16.19 0.76 -0.39
N GLY A 124 15.57 -0.28 -0.98
CA GLY A 124 14.12 -0.34 -1.16
C GLY A 124 13.32 -0.26 0.15
N SER A 125 12.09 0.24 0.05
CA SER A 125 11.16 0.39 1.18
C SER A 125 10.46 -0.93 1.53
#